data_19ba0528d94d52d17a09bb32fde51349
#
_entry.id   19ba0528d94d52d17a09bb32fde51349
#
_cell.length_a   1.000
_cell.length_b   1.000
_cell.length_c   1.000
_cell.angle_alpha   90.00
_cell.angle_beta   90.00
_cell.angle_gamma   90.00
#
_symmetry.space_group_name_H-M   'P 1'
#
loop_
_entity.id
_entity.type
_entity.pdbx_description
1 polymer ?
#
loop_
_entity_poly.entity_id
_entity_poly.type
_entity_poly.pdbx_seq_one_letter_code
_entity_poly.pdbx_strand_id
1 'polypeptide(L)'
;MTPNKHFNTYKEGLDLEFLRTYCIEHGERRVMERGETLEEAGCPAQWVAYVEQGCFKYMVHNDEEGKDYCTGFAFEGEFVADFPYCLDGDVSEVSIEADMPCEVRVISGRELQRLFDSDPKMMQHNVMILKNLFKMVYARDLDHYRYTARSRYRRLLDRSPQVVQMLSLKDIASFLNITPSYLSTLRKEFTFGKEK
;
A
#
# COMPACT_ATOMS: atom_id res chain seq x y z
N MET A 1 -9.28 12.91 -21.19
CA MET A 1 -8.50 11.89 -20.50
C MET A 1 -8.76 12.07 -19.01
N THR A 2 -9.45 11.15 -18.37
CA THR A 2 -9.58 11.11 -16.91
C THR A 2 -8.19 10.91 -16.32
N PRO A 3 -7.74 11.70 -15.34
CA PRO A 3 -6.45 11.49 -14.73
C PRO A 3 -6.41 10.06 -14.17
N ASN A 4 -5.31 9.36 -14.42
CA ASN A 4 -5.07 8.01 -13.90
C ASN A 4 -5.12 8.07 -12.39
N LYS A 5 -6.24 7.67 -11.78
CA LYS A 5 -6.40 7.67 -10.33
C LYS A 5 -5.66 6.46 -9.78
N HIS A 6 -4.58 6.71 -9.08
CA HIS A 6 -3.86 5.65 -8.37
C HIS A 6 -4.70 5.12 -7.20
N PHE A 7 -4.56 3.83 -6.90
CA PHE A 7 -5.16 3.26 -5.69
C PHE A 7 -4.66 4.02 -4.45
N ASN A 8 -3.35 4.17 -4.35
CA ASN A 8 -2.70 4.92 -3.29
C ASN A 8 -2.53 6.39 -3.70
N THR A 9 -3.27 7.27 -3.03
CA THR A 9 -3.30 8.71 -3.36
C THR A 9 -2.04 9.47 -2.98
N TYR A 10 -1.12 8.87 -2.22
CA TYR A 10 0.14 9.54 -1.86
C TYR A 10 0.96 9.94 -3.09
N LYS A 11 0.80 9.23 -4.21
CA LYS A 11 1.48 9.53 -5.48
C LYS A 11 0.90 10.73 -6.23
N GLU A 12 -0.32 11.15 -5.90
CA GLU A 12 -0.99 12.24 -6.61
C GLU A 12 -0.25 13.57 -6.40
N GLY A 13 0.33 14.11 -7.49
CA GLY A 13 1.09 15.37 -7.45
C GLY A 13 2.49 15.27 -6.83
N LEU A 14 3.00 14.05 -6.64
CA LEU A 14 4.34 13.79 -6.14
C LEU A 14 5.20 13.17 -7.25
N ASP A 15 6.33 13.80 -7.55
CA ASP A 15 7.33 13.24 -8.46
C ASP A 15 8.28 12.33 -7.65
N LEU A 16 8.22 11.04 -7.92
CA LEU A 16 9.05 9.99 -7.32
C LEU A 16 10.03 9.37 -8.32
N GLU A 17 10.20 9.98 -9.50
CA GLU A 17 11.07 9.43 -10.54
C GLU A 17 12.52 9.34 -10.08
N PHE A 18 12.98 10.28 -9.25
CA PHE A 18 14.32 10.20 -8.65
C PHE A 18 14.50 8.93 -7.81
N LEU A 19 13.51 8.57 -6.98
CA LEU A 19 13.58 7.39 -6.11
C LEU A 19 13.44 6.10 -6.92
N ARG A 20 12.56 6.10 -7.92
CA ARG A 20 12.44 4.99 -8.87
C ARG A 20 13.77 4.72 -9.57
N THR A 21 14.37 5.76 -10.14
CA THR A 21 15.66 5.66 -10.82
C THR A 21 16.74 5.15 -9.87
N TYR A 22 16.79 5.69 -8.66
CA TYR A 22 17.74 5.25 -7.64
C TYR A 22 17.57 3.75 -7.30
N CYS A 23 16.33 3.29 -7.07
CA CYS A 23 16.06 1.88 -6.80
C CYS A 23 16.45 0.97 -7.98
N ILE A 24 16.21 1.41 -9.22
CA ILE A 24 16.59 0.61 -10.41
C ILE A 24 18.10 0.51 -10.57
N GLU A 25 18.84 1.60 -10.33
CA GLU A 25 20.29 1.66 -10.54
C GLU A 25 21.08 1.00 -9.40
N HIS A 26 20.63 1.13 -8.15
CA HIS A 26 21.35 0.71 -6.95
C HIS A 26 20.68 -0.43 -6.18
N GLY A 27 19.39 -0.64 -6.38
CA GLY A 27 18.62 -1.64 -5.64
C GLY A 27 18.91 -3.07 -6.08
N GLU A 28 18.92 -3.97 -5.10
CA GLU A 28 18.98 -5.42 -5.35
C GLU A 28 17.68 -5.88 -6.03
N ARG A 29 17.79 -6.58 -7.15
CA ARG A 29 16.63 -7.24 -7.75
C ARG A 29 16.26 -8.48 -6.96
N ARG A 30 15.03 -8.54 -6.47
CA ARG A 30 14.47 -9.73 -5.83
C ARG A 30 13.23 -10.18 -6.59
N VAL A 31 13.11 -11.51 -6.72
CA VAL A 31 11.88 -12.18 -7.16
C VAL A 31 11.28 -12.84 -5.94
N MET A 32 10.03 -12.60 -5.70
CA MET A 32 9.32 -13.09 -4.51
C MET A 32 8.09 -13.88 -4.95
N GLU A 33 7.93 -15.06 -4.37
CA GLU A 33 6.76 -15.90 -4.58
C GLU A 33 5.59 -15.42 -3.69
N ARG A 34 4.39 -15.82 -4.07
CA ARG A 34 3.20 -15.50 -3.28
C ARG A 34 3.33 -15.99 -1.83
N GLY A 35 3.10 -15.12 -0.88
CA GLY A 35 3.18 -15.39 0.56
C GLY A 35 4.57 -15.17 1.15
N GLU A 36 5.59 -14.84 0.35
CA GLU A 36 6.89 -14.44 0.89
C GLU A 36 6.80 -13.05 1.52
N THR A 37 7.49 -12.87 2.63
CA THR A 37 7.47 -11.67 3.45
C THR A 37 8.67 -10.78 3.15
N LEU A 38 8.41 -9.51 2.82
CA LEU A 38 9.44 -8.48 2.65
C LEU A 38 9.83 -7.87 4.00
N GLU A 39 8.84 -7.60 4.86
CA GLU A 39 9.00 -7.11 6.23
C GLU A 39 8.09 -7.92 7.16
N GLU A 40 8.57 -8.20 8.36
CA GLU A 40 7.83 -8.97 9.36
C GLU A 40 7.50 -8.09 10.58
N ALA A 41 6.24 -8.09 11.00
CA ALA A 41 5.79 -7.37 12.20
C ALA A 41 6.57 -7.84 13.44
N GLY A 42 6.95 -6.90 14.29
CA GLY A 42 7.75 -7.19 15.50
C GLY A 42 9.25 -7.30 15.24
N CYS A 43 9.71 -7.28 13.99
CA CYS A 43 11.12 -7.20 13.62
C CYS A 43 11.52 -5.78 13.22
N PRO A 44 12.81 -5.40 13.28
CA PRO A 44 13.25 -4.10 12.78
C PRO A 44 12.93 -3.93 11.30
N ALA A 45 12.21 -2.87 10.94
CA ALA A 45 11.90 -2.53 9.56
C ALA A 45 13.19 -2.14 8.82
N GLN A 46 13.42 -2.69 7.64
CA GLN A 46 14.71 -2.57 6.96
C GLN A 46 14.61 -2.13 5.51
N TRP A 47 13.49 -2.42 4.82
CA TRP A 47 13.47 -2.39 3.38
C TRP A 47 12.53 -1.33 2.80
N VAL A 48 12.98 -0.75 1.70
CA VAL A 48 12.15 0.01 0.77
C VAL A 48 12.28 -0.64 -0.59
N ALA A 49 11.17 -0.99 -1.20
CA ALA A 49 11.20 -1.62 -2.51
C ALA A 49 10.34 -0.86 -3.52
N TYR A 50 10.85 -0.73 -4.74
CA TYR A 50 10.06 -0.35 -5.91
C TYR A 50 9.48 -1.61 -6.54
N VAL A 51 8.17 -1.67 -6.72
CA VAL A 51 7.47 -2.81 -7.31
C VAL A 51 7.53 -2.69 -8.83
N GLU A 52 8.38 -3.51 -9.48
CA GLU A 52 8.48 -3.59 -10.94
C GLU A 52 7.30 -4.39 -11.50
N GLN A 53 6.87 -5.44 -10.78
CA GLN A 53 5.72 -6.27 -11.12
C GLN A 53 5.09 -6.86 -9.87
N GLY A 54 3.76 -7.03 -9.87
CA GLY A 54 3.04 -7.72 -8.81
C GLY A 54 2.31 -6.80 -7.85
N CYS A 55 2.01 -7.35 -6.67
CA CYS A 55 1.27 -6.66 -5.61
C CYS A 55 1.69 -7.17 -4.24
N PHE A 56 1.86 -6.24 -3.31
CA PHE A 56 2.06 -6.50 -1.88
C PHE A 56 0.85 -6.09 -1.07
N LYS A 57 0.65 -6.74 0.06
CA LYS A 57 -0.34 -6.40 1.07
C LYS A 57 0.32 -6.16 2.43
N TYR A 58 -0.28 -5.25 3.19
CA TYR A 58 0.11 -4.92 4.55
C TYR A 58 -0.81 -5.64 5.52
N MET A 59 -0.25 -6.46 6.39
CA MET A 59 -0.99 -7.31 7.32
C MET A 59 -0.71 -6.90 8.76
N VAL A 60 -1.78 -6.82 9.56
CA VAL A 60 -1.71 -6.56 11.02
C VAL A 60 -2.38 -7.71 11.74
N HIS A 61 -1.71 -8.26 12.75
CA HIS A 61 -2.30 -9.26 13.63
C HIS A 61 -3.15 -8.59 14.72
N ASN A 62 -4.35 -9.07 14.93
CA ASN A 62 -5.18 -8.68 16.07
C ASN A 62 -5.08 -9.77 17.14
N ASP A 63 -4.35 -9.49 18.22
CA ASP A 63 -4.09 -10.42 19.30
C ASP A 63 -5.36 -10.83 20.05
N GLU A 64 -6.36 -9.94 20.14
CA GLU A 64 -7.62 -10.22 20.85
C GLU A 64 -8.51 -11.22 20.07
N GLU A 65 -8.53 -11.09 18.74
CA GLU A 65 -9.34 -11.95 17.88
C GLU A 65 -8.56 -13.14 17.30
N GLY A 66 -7.22 -13.13 17.39
CA GLY A 66 -6.34 -14.14 16.78
C GLY A 66 -6.49 -14.18 15.26
N LYS A 67 -6.59 -13.01 14.62
CA LYS A 67 -6.83 -12.89 13.17
C LYS A 67 -5.94 -11.84 12.54
N ASP A 68 -5.62 -12.08 11.26
CA ASP A 68 -4.88 -11.12 10.45
C ASP A 68 -5.81 -10.26 9.62
N TYR A 69 -5.51 -8.97 9.59
CA TYR A 69 -6.22 -7.96 8.84
C TYR A 69 -5.32 -7.32 7.78
N CYS A 70 -5.82 -7.27 6.54
CA CYS A 70 -5.17 -6.51 5.47
C CYS A 70 -5.54 -5.03 5.62
N THR A 71 -4.52 -4.18 5.76
CA THR A 71 -4.69 -2.73 5.99
C THR A 71 -4.27 -1.88 4.81
N GLY A 72 -3.58 -2.46 3.81
CA GLY A 72 -3.10 -1.73 2.65
C GLY A 72 -2.58 -2.63 1.56
N PHE A 73 -2.30 -2.02 0.41
CA PHE A 73 -1.71 -2.68 -0.75
C PHE A 73 -0.69 -1.75 -1.41
N ALA A 74 0.31 -2.35 -2.08
CA ALA A 74 1.19 -1.65 -3.00
C ALA A 74 1.23 -2.43 -4.32
N PHE A 75 1.07 -1.72 -5.44
CA PHE A 75 0.95 -2.30 -6.78
C PHE A 75 2.17 -1.98 -7.64
N GLU A 76 2.23 -2.60 -8.81
CA GLU A 76 3.20 -2.26 -9.85
C GLU A 76 3.33 -0.74 -10.06
N GLY A 77 4.56 -0.26 -10.11
CA GLY A 77 4.88 1.17 -10.21
C GLY A 77 4.77 1.95 -8.90
N GLU A 78 4.54 1.28 -7.77
CA GLU A 78 4.49 1.89 -6.45
C GLU A 78 5.70 1.49 -5.60
N PHE A 79 5.86 2.16 -4.46
CA PHE A 79 6.83 1.79 -3.45
C PHE A 79 6.14 1.04 -2.32
N VAL A 80 6.85 0.06 -1.76
CA VAL A 80 6.42 -0.73 -0.61
C VAL A 80 7.48 -0.65 0.48
N ALA A 81 7.07 -0.29 1.68
CA ALA A 81 7.89 -0.18 2.88
C ALA A 81 7.00 0.00 4.10
N ASP A 82 7.47 -0.37 5.29
CA ASP A 82 6.90 0.16 6.53
C ASP A 82 7.52 1.53 6.81
N PHE A 83 6.95 2.56 6.19
CA PHE A 83 7.47 3.91 6.22
C PHE A 83 6.69 4.76 7.25
N PRO A 84 7.35 5.50 8.17
CA PRO A 84 8.79 5.83 8.18
C PRO A 84 9.69 4.87 8.97
N TYR A 85 9.18 3.83 9.62
CA TYR A 85 9.93 2.93 10.52
C TYR A 85 11.21 2.37 9.89
N CYS A 86 11.18 2.02 8.59
CA CYS A 86 12.34 1.49 7.88
C CYS A 86 13.53 2.47 7.79
N LEU A 87 13.31 3.78 7.91
CA LEU A 87 14.37 4.78 7.82
C LEU A 87 15.33 4.70 9.01
N ASP A 88 14.78 4.53 10.20
CA ASP A 88 15.52 4.48 11.47
C ASP A 88 15.80 3.05 11.91
N GLY A 89 15.13 2.06 11.33
CA GLY A 89 15.19 0.66 11.72
C GLY A 89 14.39 0.37 12.99
N ASP A 90 13.33 1.13 13.18
CA ASP A 90 12.36 0.89 14.25
C ASP A 90 11.61 -0.43 14.02
N VAL A 91 10.96 -0.94 15.06
CA VAL A 91 10.20 -2.19 14.98
C VAL A 91 9.00 -2.00 14.05
N SER A 92 8.87 -2.87 13.05
CA SER A 92 7.74 -2.85 12.11
C SER A 92 6.42 -3.19 12.81
N GLU A 93 5.40 -2.39 12.55
CA GLU A 93 4.04 -2.60 13.06
C GLU A 93 3.20 -3.48 12.12
N VAL A 94 3.73 -3.82 10.95
CA VAL A 94 3.03 -4.59 9.92
C VAL A 94 3.91 -5.67 9.32
N SER A 95 3.31 -6.78 8.90
CA SER A 95 3.96 -7.67 7.95
C SER A 95 3.61 -7.25 6.53
N ILE A 96 4.61 -7.22 5.64
CA ILE A 96 4.43 -6.89 4.23
C ILE A 96 4.70 -8.15 3.41
N GLU A 97 3.64 -8.68 2.78
CA GLU A 97 3.65 -9.96 2.08
C GLU A 97 3.36 -9.79 0.59
N ALA A 98 4.04 -10.57 -0.25
CA ALA A 98 3.70 -10.69 -1.66
C ALA A 98 2.33 -11.39 -1.83
N ASP A 99 1.34 -10.72 -2.42
CA ASP A 99 0.00 -11.30 -2.66
C ASP A 99 -0.06 -12.15 -3.95
N MET A 100 0.95 -12.01 -4.79
CA MET A 100 1.20 -12.77 -6.01
C MET A 100 2.71 -12.81 -6.29
N PRO A 101 3.20 -13.57 -7.29
CA PRO A 101 4.60 -13.46 -7.69
C PRO A 101 4.97 -12.01 -8.02
N CYS A 102 6.05 -11.51 -7.43
CA CYS A 102 6.48 -10.12 -7.53
C CYS A 102 7.93 -10.01 -8.00
N GLU A 103 8.25 -8.94 -8.75
CA GLU A 103 9.61 -8.50 -9.02
C GLU A 103 9.78 -7.10 -8.41
N VAL A 104 10.86 -6.91 -7.65
CA VAL A 104 11.13 -5.67 -6.92
C VAL A 104 12.59 -5.25 -7.01
N ARG A 105 12.82 -3.93 -6.83
CA ARG A 105 14.14 -3.34 -6.58
C ARG A 105 14.19 -2.86 -5.15
N VAL A 106 15.04 -3.49 -4.35
CA VAL A 106 15.09 -3.29 -2.90
C VAL A 106 16.34 -2.53 -2.50
N ILE A 107 16.16 -1.48 -1.71
CA ILE A 107 17.22 -0.77 -1.00
C ILE A 107 16.97 -0.83 0.50
N SER A 108 18.00 -0.60 1.31
CA SER A 108 17.76 -0.47 2.75
C SER A 108 17.13 0.89 3.10
N GLY A 109 16.26 0.92 4.10
CA GLY A 109 15.68 2.17 4.60
C GLY A 109 16.75 3.15 5.09
N ARG A 110 17.81 2.63 5.74
CA ARG A 110 18.99 3.45 6.16
C ARG A 110 19.75 4.05 4.98
N GLU A 111 19.76 3.39 3.83
CA GLU A 111 20.34 3.95 2.62
C GLU A 111 19.47 5.07 2.08
N LEU A 112 18.14 4.89 2.08
CA LEU A 112 17.20 5.94 1.72
C LEU A 112 17.29 7.14 2.67
N GLN A 113 17.42 6.92 3.99
CA GLN A 113 17.62 8.01 4.96
C GLN A 113 18.88 8.81 4.63
N ARG A 114 20.01 8.14 4.35
CA ARG A 114 21.24 8.82 3.95
C ARG A 114 21.08 9.63 2.65
N LEU A 115 20.28 9.11 1.71
CA LEU A 115 19.96 9.84 0.49
C LEU A 115 19.16 11.11 0.80
N PHE A 116 18.17 11.04 1.68
CA PHE A 116 17.40 12.21 2.11
C PHE A 116 18.24 13.24 2.84
N ASP A 117 19.23 12.80 3.62
CA ASP A 117 20.14 13.68 4.36
C ASP A 117 21.25 14.28 3.50
N SER A 118 21.41 13.83 2.24
CA SER A 118 22.53 14.20 1.38
C SER A 118 22.53 15.67 0.97
N ASP A 119 21.37 16.25 0.81
CA ASP A 119 21.19 17.66 0.50
C ASP A 119 19.79 18.18 0.84
N PRO A 120 19.60 19.53 0.94
CA PRO A 120 18.30 20.12 1.28
C PRO A 120 17.16 19.79 0.32
N LYS A 121 17.44 19.51 -0.95
CA LYS A 121 16.42 19.12 -1.94
C LYS A 121 15.90 17.72 -1.66
N MET A 122 16.80 16.79 -1.34
CA MET A 122 16.42 15.42 -0.96
C MET A 122 15.60 15.43 0.34
N MET A 123 15.99 16.25 1.32
CA MET A 123 15.20 16.45 2.54
C MET A 123 13.78 16.98 2.23
N GLN A 124 13.63 17.89 1.29
CA GLN A 124 12.32 18.38 0.86
C GLN A 124 11.48 17.27 0.23
N HIS A 125 12.06 16.37 -0.56
CA HIS A 125 11.36 15.20 -1.10
C HIS A 125 10.85 14.31 0.03
N ASN A 126 11.65 14.00 1.05
CA ASN A 126 11.23 13.25 2.22
C ASN A 126 10.00 13.90 2.90
N VAL A 127 10.07 15.21 3.16
CA VAL A 127 8.95 15.96 3.76
C VAL A 127 7.70 15.90 2.88
N MET A 128 7.83 15.95 1.57
CA MET A 128 6.68 15.85 0.64
C MET A 128 6.07 14.45 0.64
N ILE A 129 6.90 13.40 0.68
CA ILE A 129 6.45 12.00 0.79
C ILE A 129 5.65 11.83 2.08
N LEU A 130 6.23 12.21 3.23
CA LEU A 130 5.56 12.13 4.54
C LEU A 130 4.22 12.86 4.56
N LYS A 131 4.17 14.09 4.03
CA LYS A 131 2.92 14.87 3.95
C LYS A 131 1.85 14.15 3.13
N ASN A 132 2.22 13.55 2.00
CA ASN A 132 1.25 12.90 1.13
C ASN A 132 0.79 11.56 1.71
N LEU A 133 1.68 10.79 2.32
CA LEU A 133 1.32 9.57 3.07
C LEU A 133 0.38 9.91 4.23
N PHE A 134 0.72 10.91 5.04
CA PHE A 134 -0.14 11.35 6.14
C PHE A 134 -1.54 11.76 5.65
N LYS A 135 -1.61 12.58 4.58
CA LYS A 135 -2.90 12.96 3.99
C LYS A 135 -3.72 11.76 3.53
N MET A 136 -3.07 10.76 2.92
CA MET A 136 -3.72 9.55 2.45
C MET A 136 -4.29 8.74 3.62
N VAL A 137 -3.47 8.48 4.64
CA VAL A 137 -3.88 7.70 5.83
C VAL A 137 -4.98 8.44 6.58
N TYR A 138 -4.81 9.75 6.82
CA TYR A 138 -5.80 10.58 7.51
C TYR A 138 -7.13 10.67 6.76
N ALA A 139 -7.09 10.82 5.44
CA ALA A 139 -8.31 10.82 4.63
C ALA A 139 -9.05 9.47 4.73
N ARG A 140 -8.31 8.35 4.72
CA ARG A 140 -8.88 7.01 4.86
C ARG A 140 -9.51 6.79 6.24
N ASP A 141 -8.86 7.26 7.30
CA ASP A 141 -9.42 7.23 8.65
C ASP A 141 -10.75 8.02 8.72
N LEU A 142 -10.74 9.25 8.22
CA LEU A 142 -11.95 10.08 8.17
C LEU A 142 -13.08 9.48 7.31
N ASP A 143 -12.75 8.72 6.27
CA ASP A 143 -13.73 8.07 5.41
C ASP A 143 -14.54 6.99 6.16
N HIS A 144 -14.00 6.41 7.23
CA HIS A 144 -14.76 5.50 8.12
C HIS A 144 -15.91 6.21 8.83
N TYR A 145 -15.74 7.48 9.16
CA TYR A 145 -16.77 8.30 9.83
C TYR A 145 -17.72 8.98 8.84
N ARG A 146 -17.23 9.38 7.66
CA ARG A 146 -17.98 10.15 6.66
C ARG A 146 -18.85 9.31 5.75
N TYR A 147 -18.48 8.05 5.51
CA TYR A 147 -19.12 7.23 4.49
C TYR A 147 -19.56 5.87 5.02
N THR A 148 -20.71 5.42 4.56
CA THR A 148 -21.15 4.03 4.78
C THR A 148 -20.18 3.06 4.10
N ALA A 149 -20.15 1.79 4.53
CA ALA A 149 -19.34 0.76 3.89
C ALA A 149 -19.68 0.61 2.39
N ARG A 150 -20.97 0.71 2.02
CA ARG A 150 -21.41 0.73 0.62
C ARG A 150 -20.76 1.88 -0.18
N SER A 151 -20.76 3.08 0.39
CA SER A 151 -20.14 4.25 -0.26
C SER A 151 -18.63 4.11 -0.35
N ARG A 152 -17.94 3.57 0.68
CA ARG A 152 -16.51 3.30 0.64
C ARG A 152 -16.17 2.28 -0.45
N TYR A 153 -16.94 1.19 -0.57
CA TYR A 153 -16.74 0.21 -1.63
C TYR A 153 -16.98 0.81 -3.03
N ARG A 154 -18.02 1.64 -3.23
CA ARG A 154 -18.24 2.35 -4.50
C ARG A 154 -17.04 3.24 -4.86
N ARG A 155 -16.55 4.03 -3.91
CA ARG A 155 -15.38 4.90 -4.11
C ARG A 155 -14.12 4.11 -4.48
N LEU A 156 -13.94 2.93 -3.90
CA LEU A 156 -12.86 2.01 -4.27
C LEU A 156 -13.00 1.54 -5.72
N LEU A 157 -14.20 1.11 -6.14
CA LEU A 157 -14.50 0.70 -7.52
C LEU A 157 -14.27 1.84 -8.52
N ASP A 158 -14.75 3.05 -8.19
CA ASP A 158 -14.62 4.22 -9.06
C ASP A 158 -13.16 4.66 -9.25
N ARG A 159 -12.33 4.44 -8.22
CA ARG A 159 -10.91 4.78 -8.23
C ARG A 159 -10.07 3.71 -8.92
N SER A 160 -10.29 2.45 -8.62
CA SER A 160 -9.43 1.33 -9.03
C SER A 160 -10.25 0.08 -9.35
N PRO A 161 -11.00 0.08 -10.46
CA PRO A 161 -11.87 -1.03 -10.82
C PRO A 161 -11.10 -2.35 -11.02
N GLN A 162 -9.83 -2.29 -11.43
CA GLN A 162 -8.95 -3.45 -11.60
C GLN A 162 -8.62 -4.14 -10.27
N VAL A 163 -8.53 -3.40 -9.18
CA VAL A 163 -8.20 -3.94 -7.84
C VAL A 163 -9.17 -5.03 -7.41
N VAL A 164 -10.45 -4.85 -7.74
CA VAL A 164 -11.49 -5.82 -7.38
C VAL A 164 -11.32 -7.15 -8.10
N GLN A 165 -10.63 -7.15 -9.23
CA GLN A 165 -10.35 -8.36 -10.00
C GLN A 165 -9.06 -9.06 -9.56
N MET A 166 -8.09 -8.29 -9.04
CA MET A 166 -6.77 -8.78 -8.65
C MET A 166 -6.75 -9.35 -7.23
N LEU A 167 -7.47 -8.73 -6.30
CA LEU A 167 -7.39 -9.02 -4.88
C LEU A 167 -8.46 -9.99 -4.39
N SER A 168 -8.13 -10.74 -3.33
CA SER A 168 -9.10 -11.63 -2.69
C SER A 168 -10.26 -10.87 -2.07
N LEU A 169 -11.43 -11.49 -2.05
CA LEU A 169 -12.61 -10.91 -1.38
C LEU A 169 -12.34 -10.67 0.11
N LYS A 170 -11.58 -11.56 0.77
CA LYS A 170 -11.21 -11.45 2.19
C LYS A 170 -10.36 -10.18 2.42
N ASP A 171 -9.36 -9.95 1.59
CA ASP A 171 -8.42 -8.82 1.76
C ASP A 171 -9.10 -7.49 1.46
N ILE A 172 -9.94 -7.42 0.42
CA ILE A 172 -10.76 -6.22 0.14
C ILE A 172 -11.73 -5.93 1.29
N ALA A 173 -12.39 -6.95 1.84
CA ALA A 173 -13.31 -6.78 2.97
C ALA A 173 -12.55 -6.25 4.20
N SER A 174 -11.39 -6.83 4.49
CA SER A 174 -10.50 -6.39 5.57
C SER A 174 -10.08 -4.92 5.38
N PHE A 175 -9.55 -4.58 4.21
CA PHE A 175 -9.16 -3.20 3.87
C PHE A 175 -10.30 -2.17 4.02
N LEU A 176 -11.54 -2.59 3.74
CA LEU A 176 -12.73 -1.75 3.91
C LEU A 176 -13.31 -1.80 5.35
N ASN A 177 -12.69 -2.59 6.24
CA ASN A 177 -13.19 -2.84 7.59
C ASN A 177 -14.66 -3.28 7.60
N ILE A 178 -14.94 -4.35 6.83
CA ILE A 178 -16.26 -5.03 6.75
C ILE A 178 -16.07 -6.55 6.67
N THR A 179 -17.15 -7.28 6.90
CA THR A 179 -17.10 -8.75 6.74
C THR A 179 -17.08 -9.18 5.28
N PRO A 180 -16.41 -10.31 4.93
CA PRO A 180 -16.46 -10.86 3.57
C PRO A 180 -17.90 -11.15 3.08
N SER A 181 -18.78 -11.60 3.97
CA SER A 181 -20.20 -11.86 3.64
C SER A 181 -20.91 -10.57 3.22
N TYR A 182 -20.69 -9.48 3.94
CA TYR A 182 -21.27 -8.19 3.59
C TYR A 182 -20.71 -7.64 2.27
N LEU A 183 -19.40 -7.76 2.03
CA LEU A 183 -18.81 -7.39 0.75
C LEU A 183 -19.39 -8.21 -0.41
N SER A 184 -19.61 -9.51 -0.20
CA SER A 184 -20.27 -10.37 -1.20
C SER A 184 -21.68 -9.87 -1.55
N THR A 185 -22.45 -9.42 -0.55
CA THR A 185 -23.78 -8.81 -0.77
C THR A 185 -23.66 -7.52 -1.57
N LEU A 186 -22.74 -6.62 -1.18
CA LEU A 186 -22.51 -5.39 -1.91
C LEU A 186 -22.11 -5.64 -3.37
N ARG A 187 -21.23 -6.61 -3.64
CA ARG A 187 -20.85 -6.97 -5.01
C ARG A 187 -22.06 -7.37 -5.87
N LYS A 188 -22.96 -8.22 -5.34
CA LYS A 188 -24.18 -8.59 -6.04
C LYS A 188 -25.06 -7.38 -6.35
N GLU A 189 -25.26 -6.49 -5.39
CA GLU A 189 -26.05 -5.26 -5.59
C GLU A 189 -25.45 -4.36 -6.69
N PHE A 190 -24.12 -4.21 -6.72
CA PHE A 190 -23.45 -3.39 -7.73
C PHE A 190 -23.40 -4.04 -9.10
N THR A 191 -23.44 -5.37 -9.17
CA THR A 191 -23.45 -6.12 -10.45
C THR A 191 -24.84 -6.17 -11.04
N PHE A 192 -25.86 -6.47 -10.23
CA PHE A 192 -27.25 -6.66 -10.67
C PHE A 192 -28.12 -5.41 -10.52
N GLY A 193 -27.68 -4.41 -9.75
CA GLY A 193 -28.41 -3.16 -9.51
C GLY A 193 -28.24 -2.08 -10.59
N LYS A 194 -27.62 -2.37 -11.73
CA LYS A 194 -27.52 -1.48 -12.90
C LYS A 194 -28.78 -1.41 -13.77
N GLU A 195 -29.86 -2.08 -13.34
CA GLU A 195 -31.15 -2.06 -14.05
C GLU A 195 -32.25 -1.39 -13.23
N LYS A 196 -31.97 -0.23 -12.59
CA LYS A 196 -33.08 0.67 -12.17
C LYS A 196 -32.64 2.11 -12.22
#